data_ab7a6aa9ac9c67c6900c4cc859312004
#
_entry.id   ab7a6aa9ac9c67c6900c4cc859312004
#
_cell.length_a   1.000
_cell.length_b   1.000
_cell.length_c   1.000
_cell.angle_alpha   90.00
_cell.angle_beta   90.00
_cell.angle_gamma   90.00
#
_symmetry.space_group_name_H-M   'P 1'
#
loop_
_entity.id
_entity.type
_entity.pdbx_description
1 polymer ?
#
loop_
_entity_poly.entity_id
_entity_poly.type
_entity_poly.pdbx_seq_one_letter_code
_entity_poly.pdbx_strand_id
1 'polypeptide(L)'
;MNAKVKITNRAGASFPVRRMNFNFENVPEYWMNGSAGLTHFMTALSALFPAGEQFFIDSVRAVRYHPAIKENEVLQKEISAFIGQEAMHTQEHVGFNASAQKYGHDVARLEQQTDIVIQGFRKTAAMLFKPVGVTQEMIDLMGTTALEHFTATIASQLLINRHIQELMTDETMSTMWYWHAIEENEHKAVAYDVFEGVFGTGVKAYLARCGSLIAAMATLFVVQSYFVLRLLKQDNQLNLKALKDIYVYGYSPSKGIITGMGREMLAYFKPGFHPNHLDTVSLLANWKAKLGL
;
A
#
# COMPACT_ATOMS: atom_id res chain seq x y z
N MET A 1 -18.09 16.55 12.43
CA MET A 1 -18.59 17.20 11.19
C MET A 1 -18.07 16.41 10.01
N ASN A 2 -18.94 15.71 9.31
CA ASN A 2 -18.52 14.96 8.11
C ASN A 2 -18.02 15.95 7.06
N ALA A 3 -16.71 15.99 6.84
CA ALA A 3 -16.17 16.64 5.67
C ALA A 3 -16.89 16.04 4.45
N LYS A 4 -17.45 16.89 3.58
CA LYS A 4 -18.15 16.40 2.39
C LYS A 4 -17.13 15.72 1.49
N VAL A 5 -17.19 14.39 1.41
CA VAL A 5 -16.39 13.61 0.46
C VAL A 5 -16.65 14.13 -0.95
N LYS A 6 -15.60 14.50 -1.64
CA LYS A 6 -15.69 14.90 -3.05
C LYS A 6 -15.32 13.74 -3.93
N ILE A 7 -16.30 13.15 -4.57
CA ILE A 7 -16.13 12.04 -5.53
C ILE A 7 -16.05 12.60 -6.93
N THR A 8 -15.05 12.19 -7.70
CA THR A 8 -14.90 12.57 -9.12
C THR A 8 -14.53 11.35 -9.95
N ASN A 9 -15.21 11.19 -11.10
CA ASN A 9 -14.83 10.19 -12.09
C ASN A 9 -14.60 10.86 -13.46
N ARG A 10 -13.72 11.86 -13.49
CA ARG A 10 -13.38 12.60 -14.72
C ARG A 10 -12.71 11.71 -15.76
N ALA A 11 -12.00 10.69 -15.33
CA ALA A 11 -11.36 9.73 -16.23
C ALA A 11 -12.37 8.79 -16.91
N GLY A 12 -13.57 8.59 -16.33
CA GLY A 12 -14.54 7.59 -16.78
C GLY A 12 -14.02 6.15 -16.60
N ALA A 13 -13.23 5.92 -15.55
CA ALA A 13 -12.73 4.60 -15.16
C ALA A 13 -13.81 3.77 -14.45
N SER A 14 -13.50 2.50 -14.17
CA SER A 14 -14.39 1.59 -13.43
C SER A 14 -14.54 1.99 -11.95
N PHE A 15 -13.62 2.81 -11.44
CA PHE A 15 -13.63 3.32 -10.06
C PHE A 15 -13.41 4.86 -10.04
N PRO A 16 -13.99 5.57 -9.05
CA PRO A 16 -13.84 7.02 -8.91
C PRO A 16 -12.61 7.39 -8.08
N VAL A 17 -12.20 8.65 -8.15
CA VAL A 17 -11.24 9.26 -7.24
C VAL A 17 -12.00 9.99 -6.12
N ARG A 18 -11.69 9.71 -4.86
CA ARG A 18 -12.32 10.33 -3.69
C ARG A 18 -11.33 11.25 -2.98
N ARG A 19 -11.76 12.46 -2.64
CA ARG A 19 -11.00 13.37 -1.78
C ARG A 19 -11.70 13.41 -0.42
N MET A 20 -11.03 12.86 0.59
CA MET A 20 -11.60 12.69 1.92
C MET A 20 -11.40 13.90 2.82
N ASN A 21 -10.23 14.54 2.80
CA ASN A 21 -9.84 15.68 3.63
C ASN A 21 -10.04 15.40 5.14
N PHE A 22 -9.37 14.37 5.64
CA PHE A 22 -9.45 14.00 7.05
C PHE A 22 -8.87 15.10 7.96
N ASN A 23 -9.46 15.27 9.14
CA ASN A 23 -8.95 16.16 10.18
C ASN A 23 -8.27 15.33 11.28
N PHE A 24 -6.93 15.39 11.32
CA PHE A 24 -6.10 14.67 12.28
C PHE A 24 -5.74 15.50 13.54
N GLU A 25 -6.42 16.62 13.81
CA GLU A 25 -6.05 17.52 14.92
C GLU A 25 -6.21 16.90 16.29
N ASN A 26 -7.28 16.12 16.50
CA ASN A 26 -7.68 15.57 17.80
C ASN A 26 -7.47 14.05 17.91
N VAL A 27 -6.64 13.47 17.07
CA VAL A 27 -6.33 12.03 17.13
C VAL A 27 -5.47 11.74 18.36
N PRO A 28 -5.80 10.74 19.20
CA PRO A 28 -4.99 10.37 20.35
C PRO A 28 -3.65 9.73 19.95
N GLU A 29 -2.63 9.90 20.77
CA GLU A 29 -1.29 9.35 20.51
C GLU A 29 -1.33 7.85 20.20
N TYR A 30 -1.99 7.05 21.04
CA TYR A 30 -2.14 5.60 20.84
C TYR A 30 -3.56 5.25 20.40
N TRP A 31 -3.90 5.63 19.18
CA TRP A 31 -5.22 5.48 18.60
C TRP A 31 -5.68 4.01 18.37
N MET A 32 -4.75 3.06 18.42
CA MET A 32 -5.02 1.62 18.36
C MET A 32 -5.34 1.07 19.77
N ASN A 33 -6.50 1.44 20.33
CA ASN A 33 -6.96 0.99 21.65
C ASN A 33 -5.89 1.15 22.76
N GLY A 34 -5.14 2.26 22.75
CA GLY A 34 -4.08 2.52 23.73
C GLY A 34 -2.83 1.66 23.58
N SER A 35 -2.68 0.89 22.52
CA SER A 35 -1.47 0.09 22.26
C SER A 35 -0.42 0.89 21.51
N ALA A 36 0.69 1.22 22.17
CA ALA A 36 1.86 1.82 21.53
C ALA A 36 2.42 0.91 20.43
N GLY A 37 2.49 -0.41 20.66
CA GLY A 37 3.00 -1.37 19.71
C GLY A 37 2.24 -1.36 18.37
N LEU A 38 0.91 -1.41 18.44
CA LEU A 38 0.06 -1.42 17.25
C LEU A 38 0.01 -0.06 16.57
N THR A 39 -0.06 1.03 17.35
CA THR A 39 -0.03 2.38 16.79
C THR A 39 1.25 2.62 16.03
N HIS A 40 2.41 2.28 16.60
CA HIS A 40 3.69 2.44 15.91
C HIS A 40 3.86 1.48 14.73
N PHE A 41 3.25 0.29 14.76
CA PHE A 41 3.19 -0.60 13.60
C PHE A 41 2.47 0.07 12.42
N MET A 42 1.30 0.67 12.65
CA MET A 42 0.53 1.37 11.63
C MET A 42 1.20 2.70 11.20
N THR A 43 1.83 3.41 12.12
CA THR A 43 2.60 4.63 11.81
C THR A 43 3.83 4.32 10.96
N ALA A 44 4.55 3.25 11.28
CA ALA A 44 5.67 2.79 10.47
C ALA A 44 5.25 2.38 9.05
N LEU A 45 4.09 1.73 8.93
CA LEU A 45 3.50 1.39 7.63
C LEU A 45 3.12 2.66 6.86
N SER A 46 2.43 3.61 7.51
CA SER A 46 2.06 4.89 6.92
C SER A 46 3.25 5.71 6.44
N ALA A 47 4.38 5.65 7.13
CA ALA A 47 5.61 6.36 6.71
C ALA A 47 6.22 5.84 5.39
N LEU A 48 5.82 4.65 4.94
CA LEU A 48 6.24 4.08 3.66
C LEU A 48 5.43 4.62 2.48
N PHE A 49 4.18 5.02 2.71
CA PHE A 49 3.23 5.33 1.64
C PHE A 49 3.60 6.59 0.84
N PRO A 50 3.92 7.77 1.42
CA PRO A 50 4.13 8.97 0.61
C PRO A 50 5.18 8.79 -0.50
N ALA A 51 6.33 8.21 -0.18
CA ALA A 51 7.37 7.93 -1.18
C ALA A 51 7.04 6.70 -2.05
N GLY A 52 6.37 5.68 -1.49
CA GLY A 52 5.94 4.48 -2.19
C GLY A 52 4.90 4.76 -3.25
N GLU A 53 3.84 5.48 -2.91
CA GLU A 53 2.75 5.85 -3.83
C GLU A 53 3.24 6.81 -4.92
N GLN A 54 4.12 7.76 -4.58
CA GLN A 54 4.77 8.58 -5.59
C GLN A 54 5.60 7.72 -6.57
N PHE A 55 6.29 6.70 -6.08
CA PHE A 55 7.00 5.74 -6.91
C PHE A 55 6.04 4.94 -7.82
N PHE A 56 4.86 4.54 -7.33
CA PHE A 56 3.83 3.87 -8.13
C PHE A 56 3.31 4.76 -9.25
N ILE A 57 2.96 6.00 -8.92
CA ILE A 57 2.53 7.02 -9.88
C ILE A 57 3.57 7.19 -10.99
N ASP A 58 4.84 7.37 -10.62
CA ASP A 58 5.91 7.66 -11.57
C ASP A 58 6.23 6.46 -12.47
N SER A 59 6.20 5.23 -11.92
CA SER A 59 6.47 4.01 -12.68
C SER A 59 5.41 3.74 -13.76
N VAL A 60 4.12 3.88 -13.40
CA VAL A 60 3.00 3.71 -14.34
C VAL A 60 2.98 4.85 -15.36
N ARG A 61 3.23 6.09 -14.94
CA ARG A 61 3.30 7.26 -15.82
C ARG A 61 4.41 7.15 -16.85
N ALA A 62 5.57 6.61 -16.49
CA ALA A 62 6.72 6.46 -17.38
C ALA A 62 6.41 5.61 -18.62
N VAL A 63 5.55 4.60 -18.47
CA VAL A 63 5.17 3.69 -19.57
C VAL A 63 3.79 3.95 -20.16
N ARG A 64 3.05 4.92 -19.63
CA ARG A 64 1.65 5.18 -20.02
C ARG A 64 1.42 5.27 -21.53
N TYR A 65 2.35 5.89 -22.25
CA TYR A 65 2.25 6.09 -23.71
C TYR A 65 3.04 5.06 -24.51
N HIS A 66 3.41 3.94 -23.89
CA HIS A 66 4.06 2.84 -24.60
C HIS A 66 3.16 2.34 -25.75
N PRO A 67 3.73 2.08 -26.97
CA PRO A 67 2.92 1.70 -28.14
C PRO A 67 1.96 0.53 -27.92
N ALA A 68 2.30 -0.39 -27.03
CA ALA A 68 1.47 -1.57 -26.76
C ALA A 68 0.18 -1.27 -25.97
N ILE A 69 0.11 -0.15 -25.23
CA ILE A 69 -1.03 0.16 -24.37
C ILE A 69 -1.67 1.54 -24.61
N LYS A 70 -1.01 2.43 -25.32
CA LYS A 70 -1.49 3.81 -25.53
C LYS A 70 -2.87 3.92 -26.19
N GLU A 71 -3.24 2.96 -27.02
CA GLU A 71 -4.54 2.93 -27.73
C GLU A 71 -5.61 2.13 -26.94
N ASN A 72 -5.27 1.55 -25.80
CA ASN A 72 -6.24 0.88 -24.94
C ASN A 72 -6.98 1.93 -24.08
N GLU A 73 -8.09 2.44 -24.58
CA GLU A 73 -8.87 3.51 -23.93
C GLU A 73 -9.31 3.15 -22.50
N VAL A 74 -9.67 1.89 -22.26
CA VAL A 74 -10.10 1.43 -20.93
C VAL A 74 -8.94 1.53 -19.95
N LEU A 75 -7.79 0.95 -20.31
CA LEU A 75 -6.59 0.98 -19.46
C LEU A 75 -6.09 2.41 -19.24
N GLN A 76 -6.17 3.30 -20.25
CA GLN A 76 -5.80 4.72 -20.12
C GLN A 76 -6.69 5.47 -19.11
N LYS A 77 -7.97 5.14 -19.05
CA LYS A 77 -8.91 5.70 -18.06
C LYS A 77 -8.56 5.19 -16.66
N GLU A 78 -8.30 3.91 -16.52
CA GLU A 78 -7.93 3.29 -15.24
C GLU A 78 -6.57 3.76 -14.73
N ILE A 79 -5.55 3.91 -15.58
CA ILE A 79 -4.28 4.57 -15.25
C ILE A 79 -4.52 5.99 -14.71
N SER A 80 -5.44 6.75 -15.33
CA SER A 80 -5.70 8.12 -14.88
C SER A 80 -6.38 8.16 -13.52
N ALA A 81 -7.29 7.23 -13.24
CA ALA A 81 -7.96 7.11 -11.95
C ALA A 81 -7.01 6.58 -10.86
N PHE A 82 -6.19 5.57 -11.17
CA PHE A 82 -5.12 5.05 -10.32
C PHE A 82 -4.19 6.17 -9.84
N ILE A 83 -3.59 6.93 -10.77
CA ILE A 83 -2.74 8.08 -10.43
C ILE A 83 -3.49 9.09 -9.54
N GLY A 84 -4.78 9.25 -9.75
CA GLY A 84 -5.62 10.14 -8.94
C GLY A 84 -5.87 9.61 -7.54
N GLN A 85 -6.14 8.31 -7.36
CA GLN A 85 -6.31 7.69 -6.04
C GLN A 85 -5.01 7.70 -5.26
N GLU A 86 -3.89 7.28 -5.85
CA GLU A 86 -2.56 7.29 -5.23
C GLU A 86 -2.16 8.70 -4.73
N ALA A 87 -2.45 9.74 -5.54
CA ALA A 87 -2.17 11.12 -5.12
C ALA A 87 -3.03 11.56 -3.92
N MET A 88 -4.25 11.03 -3.76
CA MET A 88 -5.09 11.30 -2.60
C MET A 88 -4.65 10.49 -1.38
N HIS A 89 -4.22 9.24 -1.56
CA HIS A 89 -3.60 8.41 -0.51
C HIS A 89 -2.37 9.11 0.07
N THR A 90 -1.43 9.53 -0.80
CA THR A 90 -0.24 10.30 -0.40
C THR A 90 -0.61 11.52 0.45
N GLN A 91 -1.60 12.31 0.03
CA GLN A 91 -2.03 13.50 0.77
C GLN A 91 -2.51 13.15 2.17
N GLU A 92 -3.35 12.11 2.33
CA GLU A 92 -3.91 11.73 3.61
C GLU A 92 -2.86 11.06 4.52
N HIS A 93 -1.93 10.26 3.95
CA HIS A 93 -0.80 9.71 4.71
C HIS A 93 0.16 10.79 5.22
N VAL A 94 0.42 11.83 4.47
CA VAL A 94 1.20 13.00 4.95
C VAL A 94 0.49 13.66 6.14
N GLY A 95 -0.83 13.82 6.08
CA GLY A 95 -1.62 14.34 7.21
C GLY A 95 -1.59 13.43 8.43
N PHE A 96 -1.77 12.13 8.23
CA PHE A 96 -1.65 11.10 9.26
C PHE A 96 -0.27 11.12 9.93
N ASN A 97 0.79 11.13 9.15
CA ASN A 97 2.17 11.14 9.64
C ASN A 97 2.49 12.43 10.43
N ALA A 98 1.98 13.58 9.97
CA ALA A 98 2.09 14.85 10.68
C ALA A 98 1.39 14.81 12.05
N SER A 99 0.29 14.06 12.21
CA SER A 99 -0.37 13.91 13.50
C SER A 99 0.49 13.13 14.50
N ALA A 100 1.20 12.10 14.07
CA ALA A 100 2.14 11.36 14.92
C ALA A 100 3.35 12.23 15.33
N GLN A 101 3.81 13.14 14.47
CA GLN A 101 4.89 14.07 14.79
C GLN A 101 4.53 15.04 15.91
N LYS A 102 3.26 15.39 16.13
CA LYS A 102 2.82 16.21 17.27
C LYS A 102 3.18 15.61 18.62
N TYR A 103 3.30 14.29 18.71
CA TYR A 103 3.70 13.56 19.89
C TYR A 103 5.21 13.35 20.02
N GLY A 104 5.99 13.95 19.12
CA GLY A 104 7.46 13.88 19.14
C GLY A 104 8.04 12.71 18.33
N HIS A 105 7.22 11.95 17.61
CA HIS A 105 7.70 10.84 16.77
C HIS A 105 8.27 11.38 15.45
N ASP A 106 9.54 11.05 15.16
CA ASP A 106 10.29 11.55 13.98
C ASP A 106 9.90 10.79 12.70
N VAL A 107 8.62 10.89 12.31
CA VAL A 107 8.08 10.18 11.14
C VAL A 107 8.61 10.78 9.84
N ALA A 108 8.84 12.10 9.78
CA ALA A 108 9.42 12.75 8.59
C ALA A 108 10.79 12.15 8.20
N ARG A 109 11.58 11.75 9.17
CA ARG A 109 12.84 11.04 8.91
C ARG A 109 12.63 9.64 8.34
N LEU A 110 11.57 8.95 8.76
CA LEU A 110 11.21 7.63 8.20
C LEU A 110 10.76 7.76 6.75
N GLU A 111 9.97 8.78 6.42
CA GLU A 111 9.58 9.09 5.04
C GLU A 111 10.81 9.35 4.15
N GLN A 112 11.77 10.15 4.60
CA GLN A 112 13.03 10.36 3.89
C GLN A 112 13.84 9.07 3.71
N GLN A 113 13.87 8.22 4.74
CA GLN A 113 14.54 6.92 4.65
C GLN A 113 13.84 5.97 3.67
N THR A 114 12.52 6.05 3.54
CA THR A 114 11.77 5.28 2.53
C THR A 114 12.23 5.64 1.11
N ASP A 115 12.34 6.93 0.80
CA ASP A 115 12.85 7.36 -0.51
C ASP A 115 14.29 6.85 -0.75
N ILE A 116 15.17 6.97 0.24
CA ILE A 116 16.55 6.44 0.15
C ILE A 116 16.55 4.94 -0.15
N VAL A 117 15.68 4.16 0.48
CA VAL A 117 15.56 2.71 0.25
C VAL A 117 15.08 2.43 -1.17
N ILE A 118 14.04 3.14 -1.64
CA ILE A 118 13.52 3.01 -2.99
C ILE A 118 14.62 3.31 -4.02
N GLN A 119 15.34 4.43 -3.88
CA GLN A 119 16.43 4.79 -4.78
C GLN A 119 17.60 3.79 -4.73
N GLY A 120 17.92 3.28 -3.54
CA GLY A 120 18.93 2.22 -3.36
C GLY A 120 18.53 0.94 -4.07
N PHE A 121 17.28 0.50 -3.91
CA PHE A 121 16.73 -0.67 -4.61
C PHE A 121 16.80 -0.48 -6.12
N ARG A 122 16.32 0.65 -6.66
CA ARG A 122 16.36 0.98 -8.09
C ARG A 122 17.77 0.93 -8.66
N LYS A 123 18.74 1.54 -7.97
CA LYS A 123 20.16 1.51 -8.39
C LYS A 123 20.73 0.09 -8.41
N THR A 124 20.48 -0.68 -7.35
CA THR A 124 20.99 -2.05 -7.22
C THR A 124 20.39 -2.95 -8.29
N ALA A 125 19.07 -2.89 -8.48
CA ALA A 125 18.38 -3.66 -9.51
C ALA A 125 18.86 -3.26 -10.93
N ALA A 126 19.04 -1.97 -11.20
CA ALA A 126 19.57 -1.50 -12.47
C ALA A 126 21.00 -2.02 -12.73
N MET A 127 21.87 -2.00 -11.73
CA MET A 127 23.24 -2.52 -11.86
C MET A 127 23.24 -4.02 -12.20
N LEU A 128 22.32 -4.79 -11.62
CA LEU A 128 22.25 -6.24 -11.83
C LEU A 128 21.57 -6.62 -13.16
N PHE A 129 20.54 -5.90 -13.57
CA PHE A 129 19.64 -6.34 -14.65
C PHE A 129 19.77 -5.57 -15.96
N LYS A 130 20.29 -4.33 -15.97
CA LYS A 130 20.56 -3.61 -17.23
C LYS A 130 21.51 -4.35 -18.18
N PRO A 131 22.57 -5.02 -17.69
CA PRO A 131 23.46 -5.79 -18.59
C PRO A 131 22.76 -6.92 -19.35
N VAL A 132 21.61 -7.41 -18.87
CA VAL A 132 20.79 -8.43 -19.54
C VAL A 132 19.58 -7.86 -20.28
N GLY A 133 19.56 -6.53 -20.49
CA GLY A 133 18.56 -5.86 -21.32
C GLY A 133 17.27 -5.44 -20.59
N VAL A 134 17.25 -5.46 -19.24
CA VAL A 134 16.10 -4.96 -18.47
C VAL A 134 16.22 -3.45 -18.33
N THR A 135 15.19 -2.70 -18.74
CA THR A 135 15.17 -1.24 -18.66
C THR A 135 14.81 -0.74 -17.24
N GLN A 136 15.03 0.54 -16.96
CA GLN A 136 14.67 1.12 -15.67
C GLN A 136 13.15 1.12 -15.47
N GLU A 137 12.41 1.44 -16.53
CA GLU A 137 10.95 1.44 -16.50
C GLU A 137 10.38 0.04 -16.17
N MET A 138 11.03 -1.01 -16.69
CA MET A 138 10.67 -2.39 -16.37
C MET A 138 10.93 -2.71 -14.90
N ILE A 139 12.09 -2.31 -14.36
CA ILE A 139 12.45 -2.50 -12.95
C ILE A 139 11.44 -1.79 -12.04
N ASP A 140 11.13 -0.53 -12.34
CA ASP A 140 10.24 0.29 -11.55
C ASP A 140 8.82 -0.29 -11.59
N LEU A 141 8.31 -0.64 -12.76
CA LEU A 141 6.96 -1.21 -12.88
C LEU A 141 6.82 -2.60 -12.24
N MET A 142 7.87 -3.45 -12.31
CA MET A 142 7.88 -4.73 -11.58
C MET A 142 7.81 -4.50 -10.06
N GLY A 143 8.55 -3.51 -9.55
CA GLY A 143 8.50 -3.11 -8.14
C GLY A 143 7.10 -2.66 -7.73
N THR A 144 6.51 -1.75 -8.51
CA THR A 144 5.13 -1.27 -8.29
C THR A 144 4.13 -2.43 -8.32
N THR A 145 4.15 -3.27 -9.35
CA THR A 145 3.23 -4.41 -9.47
C THR A 145 3.32 -5.38 -8.27
N ALA A 146 4.51 -5.57 -7.71
CA ALA A 146 4.72 -6.41 -6.54
C ALA A 146 4.20 -5.76 -5.26
N LEU A 147 4.46 -4.46 -5.08
CA LEU A 147 4.00 -3.71 -3.91
C LEU A 147 2.48 -3.49 -3.94
N GLU A 148 1.89 -3.21 -5.10
CA GLU A 148 0.44 -3.14 -5.31
C GLU A 148 -0.28 -4.45 -4.93
N HIS A 149 0.32 -5.59 -5.22
CA HIS A 149 -0.23 -6.86 -4.76
C HIS A 149 -0.18 -6.98 -3.23
N PHE A 150 0.89 -6.50 -2.60
CA PHE A 150 0.99 -6.47 -1.14
C PHE A 150 -0.03 -5.50 -0.54
N THR A 151 -0.16 -4.26 -1.05
CA THR A 151 -1.07 -3.25 -0.51
C THR A 151 -2.52 -3.70 -0.64
N ALA A 152 -2.94 -4.21 -1.80
CA ALA A 152 -4.27 -4.78 -1.99
C ALA A 152 -4.56 -5.98 -1.07
N THR A 153 -3.55 -6.83 -0.82
CA THR A 153 -3.72 -8.01 0.04
C THR A 153 -3.83 -7.61 1.52
N ILE A 154 -2.97 -6.72 2.03
CA ILE A 154 -3.08 -6.22 3.41
C ILE A 154 -4.37 -5.40 3.60
N ALA A 155 -4.78 -4.65 2.60
CA ALA A 155 -6.04 -3.92 2.57
C ALA A 155 -7.24 -4.86 2.67
N SER A 156 -7.27 -5.96 1.90
CA SER A 156 -8.30 -7.00 2.04
C SER A 156 -8.35 -7.57 3.45
N GLN A 157 -7.19 -7.86 4.05
CA GLN A 157 -7.13 -8.36 5.42
C GLN A 157 -7.62 -7.33 6.43
N LEU A 158 -7.32 -6.06 6.28
CA LEU A 158 -7.83 -4.99 7.14
C LEU A 158 -9.38 -4.93 7.09
N LEU A 159 -9.97 -5.13 5.91
CA LEU A 159 -11.42 -5.14 5.72
C LEU A 159 -12.12 -6.43 6.22
N ILE A 160 -11.38 -7.52 6.44
CA ILE A 160 -11.91 -8.82 6.88
C ILE A 160 -11.61 -9.10 8.36
N ASN A 161 -10.44 -8.69 8.85
CA ASN A 161 -9.93 -9.06 10.18
C ASN A 161 -10.60 -8.25 11.31
N ARG A 162 -11.63 -8.81 11.91
CA ARG A 162 -12.39 -8.17 13.01
C ARG A 162 -11.51 -7.84 14.22
N HIS A 163 -10.50 -8.66 14.53
CA HIS A 163 -9.60 -8.40 15.66
C HIS A 163 -8.80 -7.11 15.52
N ILE A 164 -8.37 -6.79 14.29
CA ILE A 164 -7.71 -5.51 14.02
C ILE A 164 -8.74 -4.37 14.05
N GLN A 165 -9.92 -4.56 13.46
CA GLN A 165 -10.97 -3.53 13.42
C GLN A 165 -11.42 -3.11 14.82
N GLU A 166 -11.55 -4.05 15.74
CA GLU A 166 -11.92 -3.79 17.16
C GLU A 166 -10.86 -2.96 17.92
N LEU A 167 -9.62 -2.98 17.43
CA LEU A 167 -8.50 -2.20 18.00
C LEU A 167 -8.37 -0.81 17.40
N MET A 168 -8.97 -0.56 16.25
CA MET A 168 -8.96 0.75 15.57
C MET A 168 -10.04 1.65 16.17
N THR A 169 -9.81 2.15 17.39
CA THR A 169 -10.82 2.82 18.20
C THR A 169 -11.02 4.30 17.89
N ASP A 170 -10.08 4.95 17.19
CA ASP A 170 -10.27 6.32 16.71
C ASP A 170 -10.99 6.31 15.35
N GLU A 171 -12.08 7.08 15.24
CA GLU A 171 -12.97 7.11 14.07
C GLU A 171 -12.27 7.72 12.86
N THR A 172 -11.45 8.77 13.03
CA THR A 172 -10.76 9.43 11.93
C THR A 172 -9.70 8.50 11.33
N MET A 173 -8.87 7.91 12.19
CA MET A 173 -7.81 7.00 11.76
C MET A 173 -8.37 5.73 11.13
N SER A 174 -9.38 5.11 11.75
CA SER A 174 -9.99 3.89 11.21
C SER A 174 -10.68 4.15 9.87
N THR A 175 -11.39 5.27 9.72
CA THR A 175 -12.06 5.62 8.46
C THR A 175 -11.06 5.88 7.35
N MET A 176 -9.95 6.55 7.65
CA MET A 176 -8.86 6.79 6.69
C MET A 176 -8.29 5.47 6.18
N TRP A 177 -7.95 4.54 7.08
CA TRP A 177 -7.40 3.24 6.70
C TRP A 177 -8.41 2.35 5.94
N TYR A 178 -9.71 2.39 6.31
CA TYR A 178 -10.73 1.63 5.58
C TYR A 178 -11.02 2.21 4.19
N TRP A 179 -11.05 3.54 4.05
CA TRP A 179 -11.16 4.20 2.75
C TRP A 179 -9.99 3.83 1.84
N HIS A 180 -8.76 3.96 2.35
CA HIS A 180 -7.56 3.55 1.61
C HIS A 180 -7.64 2.07 1.20
N ALA A 181 -8.00 1.18 2.12
CA ALA A 181 -8.13 -0.25 1.83
C ALA A 181 -9.20 -0.57 0.77
N ILE A 182 -10.26 0.21 0.67
CA ILE A 182 -11.25 0.10 -0.40
C ILE A 182 -10.60 0.46 -1.74
N GLU A 183 -9.91 1.61 -1.83
CA GLU A 183 -9.32 2.10 -3.07
C GLU A 183 -8.17 1.22 -3.55
N GLU A 184 -7.34 0.67 -2.66
CA GLU A 184 -6.32 -0.35 -2.98
C GLU A 184 -6.92 -1.58 -3.69
N ASN A 185 -8.10 -2.02 -3.26
CA ASN A 185 -8.79 -3.14 -3.90
C ASN A 185 -9.54 -2.75 -5.18
N GLU A 186 -9.92 -1.48 -5.36
CA GLU A 186 -10.53 -0.99 -6.60
C GLU A 186 -9.52 -0.98 -7.75
N HIS A 187 -8.28 -0.55 -7.49
CA HIS A 187 -7.26 -0.38 -8.52
C HIS A 187 -6.19 -1.48 -8.59
N LYS A 188 -6.26 -2.52 -7.77
CA LYS A 188 -5.26 -3.60 -7.60
C LYS A 188 -4.74 -4.25 -8.89
N ALA A 189 -5.48 -4.14 -10.00
CA ALA A 189 -5.10 -4.73 -11.28
C ALA A 189 -4.36 -3.75 -12.21
N VAL A 190 -4.44 -2.44 -11.97
CA VAL A 190 -3.98 -1.44 -12.96
C VAL A 190 -2.49 -1.56 -13.26
N ALA A 191 -1.63 -1.57 -12.24
CA ALA A 191 -0.19 -1.71 -12.44
C ALA A 191 0.17 -3.09 -13.05
N TYR A 192 -0.58 -4.13 -12.70
CA TYR A 192 -0.42 -5.46 -13.26
C TYR A 192 -0.77 -5.51 -14.75
N ASP A 193 -1.90 -4.92 -15.15
CA ASP A 193 -2.34 -4.85 -16.55
C ASP A 193 -1.38 -4.01 -17.40
N VAL A 194 -0.86 -2.92 -16.86
CA VAL A 194 0.19 -2.12 -17.50
C VAL A 194 1.45 -2.95 -17.69
N PHE A 195 1.88 -3.71 -16.67
CA PHE A 195 3.05 -4.58 -16.77
C PHE A 195 2.87 -5.66 -17.84
N GLU A 196 1.77 -6.39 -17.84
CA GLU A 196 1.51 -7.41 -18.87
C GLU A 196 1.36 -6.81 -20.26
N GLY A 197 0.73 -5.66 -20.38
CA GLY A 197 0.56 -4.96 -21.64
C GLY A 197 1.88 -4.50 -22.26
N VAL A 198 2.84 -4.07 -21.44
CA VAL A 198 4.14 -3.55 -21.92
C VAL A 198 5.19 -4.64 -22.07
N PHE A 199 5.27 -5.58 -21.11
CA PHE A 199 6.35 -6.58 -21.05
C PHE A 199 5.89 -8.01 -21.38
N GLY A 200 4.57 -8.21 -21.58
CA GLY A 200 3.96 -9.48 -21.95
C GLY A 200 3.83 -10.46 -20.78
N THR A 201 3.36 -11.67 -21.10
CA THR A 201 3.02 -12.74 -20.14
C THR A 201 3.96 -13.95 -20.21
N GLY A 202 5.08 -13.84 -20.95
CA GLY A 202 6.03 -14.93 -21.16
C GLY A 202 6.80 -15.33 -19.90
N VAL A 203 7.57 -16.42 -19.99
CA VAL A 203 8.34 -16.99 -18.86
C VAL A 203 9.26 -15.95 -18.21
N LYS A 204 9.90 -15.08 -18.98
CA LYS A 204 10.78 -14.02 -18.46
C LYS A 204 9.99 -13.03 -17.59
N ALA A 205 8.84 -12.57 -18.09
CA ALA A 205 7.95 -11.66 -17.33
C ALA A 205 7.42 -12.34 -16.05
N TYR A 206 7.05 -13.60 -16.12
CA TYR A 206 6.65 -14.40 -14.97
C TYR A 206 7.75 -14.49 -13.90
N LEU A 207 8.97 -14.86 -14.29
CA LEU A 207 10.11 -14.97 -13.35
C LEU A 207 10.47 -13.60 -12.75
N ALA A 208 10.45 -12.55 -13.56
CA ALA A 208 10.71 -11.19 -13.13
C ALA A 208 9.65 -10.73 -12.09
N ARG A 209 8.38 -10.97 -12.36
CA ARG A 209 7.26 -10.67 -11.46
C ARG A 209 7.39 -11.41 -10.13
N CYS A 210 7.64 -12.72 -10.14
CA CYS A 210 7.81 -13.51 -8.93
C CYS A 210 9.05 -13.10 -8.12
N GLY A 211 10.17 -12.86 -8.79
CA GLY A 211 11.41 -12.41 -8.15
C GLY A 211 11.27 -11.02 -7.52
N SER A 212 10.56 -10.09 -8.18
CA SER A 212 10.30 -8.75 -7.65
C SER A 212 9.45 -8.79 -6.38
N LEU A 213 8.43 -9.68 -6.31
CA LEU A 213 7.63 -9.83 -5.09
C LEU A 213 8.49 -10.33 -3.92
N ILE A 214 9.34 -11.33 -4.14
CA ILE A 214 10.23 -11.84 -3.07
C ILE A 214 11.15 -10.72 -2.57
N ALA A 215 11.79 -9.99 -3.49
CA ALA A 215 12.71 -8.91 -3.14
C ALA A 215 11.99 -7.75 -2.43
N ALA A 216 10.81 -7.36 -2.92
CA ALA A 216 9.98 -6.32 -2.31
C ALA A 216 9.55 -6.70 -0.90
N MET A 217 9.06 -7.94 -0.69
CA MET A 217 8.64 -8.42 0.64
C MET A 217 9.80 -8.50 1.62
N ALA A 218 10.97 -8.97 1.19
CA ALA A 218 12.15 -9.01 2.05
C ALA A 218 12.59 -7.58 2.46
N THR A 219 12.61 -6.65 1.52
CA THR A 219 12.95 -5.24 1.78
C THR A 219 11.93 -4.60 2.72
N LEU A 220 10.64 -4.76 2.44
CA LEU A 220 9.55 -4.21 3.23
C LEU A 220 9.56 -4.74 4.65
N PHE A 221 9.78 -6.04 4.85
CA PHE A 221 9.86 -6.64 6.18
C PHE A 221 11.00 -6.04 7.01
N VAL A 222 12.18 -5.87 6.41
CA VAL A 222 13.35 -5.27 7.09
C VAL A 222 13.08 -3.80 7.44
N VAL A 223 12.59 -3.02 6.49
CA VAL A 223 12.34 -1.58 6.68
C VAL A 223 11.22 -1.34 7.69
N GLN A 224 10.10 -2.05 7.55
CA GLN A 224 8.97 -1.97 8.49
C GLN A 224 9.41 -2.33 9.91
N SER A 225 10.15 -3.43 10.07
CA SER A 225 10.66 -3.83 11.39
C SER A 225 11.59 -2.78 12.00
N TYR A 226 12.49 -2.24 11.20
CA TYR A 226 13.39 -1.17 11.63
C TYR A 226 12.62 0.09 12.06
N PHE A 227 11.62 0.51 11.29
CA PHE A 227 10.80 1.69 11.60
C PHE A 227 10.01 1.50 12.88
N VAL A 228 9.36 0.35 13.05
CA VAL A 228 8.63 0.01 14.29
C VAL A 228 9.54 0.05 15.50
N LEU A 229 10.69 -0.62 15.44
CA LEU A 229 11.63 -0.64 16.56
C LEU A 229 12.20 0.74 16.88
N ARG A 230 12.41 1.56 15.85
CA ARG A 230 12.90 2.92 16.02
C ARG A 230 11.85 3.80 16.71
N LEU A 231 10.57 3.75 16.28
CA LEU A 231 9.48 4.49 16.91
C LEU A 231 9.28 4.06 18.35
N LEU A 232 9.20 2.75 18.63
CA LEU A 232 9.07 2.22 19.98
C LEU A 232 10.23 2.63 20.91
N LYS A 233 11.46 2.66 20.37
CA LYS A 233 12.63 3.09 21.14
C LYS A 233 12.58 4.59 21.43
N GLN A 234 12.21 5.41 20.46
CA GLN A 234 12.08 6.87 20.60
C GLN A 234 11.03 7.23 21.65
N ASP A 235 9.94 6.50 21.66
CA ASP A 235 8.80 6.67 22.58
C ASP A 235 9.01 6.02 23.95
N ASN A 236 10.15 5.40 24.22
CA ASN A 236 10.39 4.61 25.42
C ASN A 236 9.37 3.47 25.65
N GLN A 237 8.70 3.01 24.59
CA GLN A 237 7.71 1.93 24.59
C GLN A 237 8.24 0.59 24.05
N LEU A 238 9.56 0.47 23.87
CA LEU A 238 10.17 -0.81 23.48
C LEU A 238 10.17 -1.78 24.67
N ASN A 239 9.02 -2.40 24.90
CA ASN A 239 8.76 -3.31 26.03
C ASN A 239 8.03 -4.58 25.56
N LEU A 240 7.97 -5.59 26.45
CA LEU A 240 7.36 -6.89 26.14
C LEU A 240 5.87 -6.79 25.76
N LYS A 241 5.13 -5.83 26.33
CA LYS A 241 3.71 -5.64 25.98
C LYS A 241 3.58 -5.20 24.54
N ALA A 242 4.31 -4.17 24.11
CA ALA A 242 4.28 -3.66 22.74
C ALA A 242 4.69 -4.75 21.73
N LEU A 243 5.76 -5.50 22.01
CA LEU A 243 6.21 -6.59 21.14
C LEU A 243 5.20 -7.74 21.09
N LYS A 244 4.55 -8.07 22.21
CA LYS A 244 3.47 -9.07 22.26
C LYS A 244 2.26 -8.63 21.45
N ASP A 245 1.83 -7.37 21.55
CA ASP A 245 0.71 -6.83 20.80
C ASP A 245 1.01 -6.93 19.29
N ILE A 246 2.18 -6.52 18.84
CA ILE A 246 2.63 -6.65 17.44
C ILE A 246 2.62 -8.11 17.00
N TYR A 247 3.17 -9.04 17.81
CA TYR A 247 3.17 -10.44 17.46
C TYR A 247 1.74 -11.00 17.34
N VAL A 248 0.88 -10.73 18.32
CA VAL A 248 -0.48 -11.28 18.36
C VAL A 248 -1.32 -10.80 17.20
N TYR A 249 -1.31 -9.51 16.91
CA TYR A 249 -2.19 -8.90 15.90
C TYR A 249 -1.52 -8.69 14.54
N GLY A 250 -0.20 -8.71 14.49
CA GLY A 250 0.57 -8.69 13.24
C GLY A 250 0.80 -10.10 12.68
N TYR A 251 1.28 -11.02 13.50
CA TYR A 251 1.92 -12.25 13.01
C TYR A 251 1.34 -13.56 13.57
N SER A 252 0.44 -13.56 14.57
CA SER A 252 -0.10 -14.83 15.08
C SER A 252 -1.00 -15.52 14.05
N PRO A 253 -1.05 -16.85 14.04
CA PRO A 253 -1.86 -17.61 13.08
C PRO A 253 -3.37 -17.31 13.15
N SER A 254 -3.88 -16.94 14.33
CA SER A 254 -5.32 -16.78 14.56
C SER A 254 -5.84 -15.34 14.43
N LYS A 255 -4.98 -14.33 14.64
CA LYS A 255 -5.40 -12.91 14.69
C LYS A 255 -4.54 -12.01 13.82
N GLY A 256 -3.38 -12.48 13.37
CA GLY A 256 -2.40 -11.66 12.69
C GLY A 256 -2.84 -11.24 11.29
N ILE A 257 -2.72 -9.94 11.01
CA ILE A 257 -3.04 -9.39 9.70
C ILE A 257 -2.08 -9.90 8.62
N ILE A 258 -0.78 -9.98 8.93
CA ILE A 258 0.25 -10.46 8.00
C ILE A 258 0.10 -11.95 7.69
N THR A 259 -0.17 -12.76 8.70
CA THR A 259 -0.40 -14.21 8.49
C THR A 259 -1.69 -14.48 7.72
N GLY A 260 -2.71 -13.64 7.88
CA GLY A 260 -3.94 -13.70 7.10
C GLY A 260 -3.72 -13.55 5.59
N MET A 261 -2.69 -12.80 5.18
CA MET A 261 -2.35 -12.56 3.77
C MET A 261 -1.79 -13.81 3.04
N GLY A 262 -1.30 -14.81 3.75
CA GLY A 262 -0.44 -15.85 3.19
C GLY A 262 -1.01 -16.53 1.93
N ARG A 263 -2.31 -16.86 1.92
CA ARG A 263 -2.96 -17.51 0.76
C ARG A 263 -2.98 -16.61 -0.48
N GLU A 264 -3.30 -15.33 -0.32
CA GLU A 264 -3.39 -14.36 -1.41
C GLU A 264 -2.00 -14.02 -1.95
N MET A 265 -1.04 -13.83 -1.06
CA MET A 265 0.37 -13.63 -1.43
C MET A 265 0.93 -14.82 -2.22
N LEU A 266 0.63 -16.04 -1.82
CA LEU A 266 1.06 -17.24 -2.54
C LEU A 266 0.37 -17.39 -3.89
N ALA A 267 -0.85 -16.88 -4.05
CA ALA A 267 -1.56 -16.90 -5.33
C ALA A 267 -0.80 -16.15 -6.44
N TYR A 268 -0.05 -15.11 -6.10
CA TYR A 268 0.77 -14.34 -7.04
C TYR A 268 1.79 -15.19 -7.80
N PHE A 269 2.28 -16.28 -7.20
CA PHE A 269 3.25 -17.19 -7.82
C PHE A 269 2.63 -18.19 -8.80
N LYS A 270 1.32 -18.22 -8.94
CA LYS A 270 0.67 -19.13 -9.90
C LYS A 270 0.88 -18.63 -11.34
N PRO A 271 1.22 -19.53 -12.29
CA PRO A 271 1.15 -19.21 -13.71
C PRO A 271 -0.27 -18.75 -14.08
N GLY A 272 -0.37 -17.67 -14.88
CA GLY A 272 -1.67 -17.10 -15.24
C GLY A 272 -2.43 -16.40 -14.09
N PHE A 273 -1.75 -16.08 -12.98
CA PHE A 273 -2.34 -15.25 -11.93
C PHE A 273 -2.71 -13.87 -12.49
N HIS A 274 -3.84 -13.37 -12.03
CA HIS A 274 -4.26 -11.99 -12.22
C HIS A 274 -4.88 -11.46 -10.92
N PRO A 275 -4.66 -10.19 -10.51
CA PRO A 275 -5.20 -9.66 -9.25
C PRO A 275 -6.72 -9.78 -9.12
N ASN A 276 -7.46 -9.67 -10.23
CA ASN A 276 -8.92 -9.84 -10.25
C ASN A 276 -9.40 -11.27 -9.99
N HIS A 277 -8.50 -12.28 -9.94
CA HIS A 277 -8.86 -13.63 -9.45
C HIS A 277 -9.10 -13.65 -7.93
N LEU A 278 -8.67 -12.61 -7.22
CA LEU A 278 -9.00 -12.40 -5.80
C LEU A 278 -10.29 -11.57 -5.74
N ASP A 279 -11.42 -12.27 -5.61
CA ASP A 279 -12.75 -11.62 -5.59
C ASP A 279 -12.95 -10.81 -4.31
N THR A 280 -13.10 -9.51 -4.45
CA THR A 280 -13.37 -8.55 -3.37
C THR A 280 -14.66 -7.76 -3.59
N VAL A 281 -15.45 -8.07 -4.62
CA VAL A 281 -16.63 -7.27 -5.02
C VAL A 281 -17.62 -7.09 -3.89
N SER A 282 -18.07 -8.19 -3.29
CA SER A 282 -19.04 -8.14 -2.17
C SER A 282 -18.46 -7.45 -0.92
N LEU A 283 -17.16 -7.67 -0.64
CA LEU A 283 -16.46 -7.04 0.47
C LEU A 283 -16.46 -5.53 0.31
N LEU A 284 -16.07 -5.03 -0.88
CA LEU A 284 -16.02 -3.60 -1.17
C LEU A 284 -17.41 -2.96 -1.16
N ALA A 285 -18.43 -3.62 -1.72
CA ALA A 285 -19.81 -3.11 -1.70
C ALA A 285 -20.29 -2.89 -0.26
N ASN A 286 -20.04 -3.85 0.63
CA ASN A 286 -20.41 -3.75 2.04
C ASN A 286 -19.68 -2.60 2.76
N TRP A 287 -18.37 -2.45 2.53
CA TRP A 287 -17.60 -1.40 3.16
C TRP A 287 -17.92 -0.01 2.63
N LYS A 288 -18.15 0.13 1.31
CA LYS A 288 -18.62 1.40 0.72
C LYS A 288 -19.96 1.83 1.33
N ALA A 289 -20.91 0.91 1.44
CA ALA A 289 -22.20 1.19 2.09
C ALA A 289 -22.01 1.62 3.56
N LYS A 290 -21.11 0.97 4.29
CA LYS A 290 -20.81 1.29 5.70
C LYS A 290 -20.20 2.69 5.86
N LEU A 291 -19.34 3.12 4.93
CA LEU A 291 -18.66 4.42 4.98
C LEU A 291 -19.42 5.53 4.23
N GLY A 292 -20.51 5.21 3.52
CA GLY A 292 -21.26 6.17 2.71
C GLY A 292 -20.50 6.63 1.45
N LEU A 293 -19.73 5.75 0.83
CA LEU A 293 -18.88 5.98 -0.36
C LEU A 293 -19.50 5.45 -1.65
#